data_97d31361367c30b5314064db38c08554
#
_entry.id   97d31361367c30b5314064db38c08554
#
_cell.length_a   1.000
_cell.length_b   1.000
_cell.length_c   1.000
_cell.angle_alpha   90.00
_cell.angle_beta   90.00
_cell.angle_gamma   90.00
#
_symmetry.space_group_name_H-M   'P 1'
#
loop_
_entity.id
_entity.type
_entity.pdbx_description
1 polymer ?
#
loop_
_entity_poly.entity_id
_entity_poly.type
_entity_poly.pdbx_seq_one_letter_code
_entity_poly.pdbx_strand_id
1 'polypeptide(L)'
;ITSRTTNFLAPKTPVSRAFRDAVLQLAADFPFARALVNSGRLSTATIHADSPLSSEFNGFDGGVLPGGPCPNLPIAADYASNRPIGFLLDVLGGGFQGLLFAGDEAEVAPATIAALRSLARAPVPVETFVVSQRSGASRQFKGLVDAEGTTAKAFAAQSGSYYLLRPDQHVAARWRNFDPSQLEPALARALGKPAA
;
A
#
# COMPACT_ATOMS: atom_id res chain seq x y z
N ILE A 1 11.12 -15.56 -16.61
CA ILE A 1 11.87 -14.31 -16.33
C ILE A 1 13.08 -14.64 -15.47
N THR A 2 12.90 -15.32 -14.35
CA THR A 2 13.96 -15.66 -13.39
C THR A 2 15.16 -16.36 -14.02
N SER A 3 14.94 -17.38 -14.88
CA SER A 3 16.02 -18.13 -15.52
C SER A 3 16.91 -17.28 -16.44
N ARG A 4 16.32 -16.32 -17.18
CA ARG A 4 17.09 -15.39 -18.03
C ARG A 4 17.98 -14.47 -17.21
N THR A 5 17.45 -13.91 -16.13
CA THR A 5 18.19 -13.02 -15.25
C THR A 5 19.30 -13.77 -14.52
N THR A 6 19.02 -14.97 -14.01
CA THR A 6 20.03 -15.82 -13.36
C THR A 6 21.16 -16.17 -14.34
N ASN A 7 20.83 -16.54 -15.58
CA ASN A 7 21.83 -16.84 -16.59
C ASN A 7 22.66 -15.62 -17.02
N PHE A 8 22.07 -14.43 -16.98
CA PHE A 8 22.81 -13.18 -17.23
C PHE A 8 23.74 -12.83 -16.08
N LEU A 9 23.27 -12.90 -14.83
CA LEU A 9 24.07 -12.59 -13.64
C LEU A 9 25.18 -13.62 -13.39
N ALA A 10 24.87 -14.93 -13.60
CA ALA A 10 25.80 -16.03 -13.40
C ALA A 10 25.93 -16.87 -14.69
N PRO A 11 26.64 -16.35 -15.71
CA PRO A 11 26.79 -17.03 -17.01
C PRO A 11 27.60 -18.32 -16.87
N LYS A 12 27.04 -19.42 -17.39
CA LYS A 12 27.62 -20.75 -17.28
C LYS A 12 28.65 -21.06 -18.38
N THR A 13 28.67 -20.29 -19.48
CA THR A 13 29.54 -20.52 -20.63
C THR A 13 30.42 -19.30 -20.93
N PRO A 14 31.60 -19.48 -21.56
CA PRO A 14 32.43 -18.35 -21.98
C PRO A 14 31.70 -17.38 -22.91
N VAL A 15 30.87 -17.86 -23.81
CA VAL A 15 30.06 -17.05 -24.73
C VAL A 15 29.07 -16.18 -23.96
N SER A 16 28.33 -16.78 -23.02
CA SER A 16 27.38 -16.04 -22.18
C SER A 16 28.08 -14.96 -21.32
N ARG A 17 29.30 -15.24 -20.89
CA ARG A 17 30.12 -14.28 -20.14
C ARG A 17 30.54 -13.11 -21.02
N ALA A 18 31.07 -13.38 -22.21
CA ALA A 18 31.46 -12.35 -23.16
C ALA A 18 30.25 -11.46 -23.56
N PHE A 19 29.10 -12.07 -23.79
CA PHE A 19 27.85 -11.34 -24.06
C PHE A 19 27.45 -10.44 -22.90
N ARG A 20 27.44 -10.94 -21.65
CA ARG A 20 27.15 -10.14 -20.47
C ARG A 20 28.09 -8.94 -20.35
N ASP A 21 29.38 -9.19 -20.49
CA ASP A 21 30.40 -8.17 -20.28
C ASP A 21 30.30 -7.08 -21.37
N ALA A 22 30.02 -7.44 -22.61
CA ALA A 22 29.76 -6.49 -23.70
C ALA A 22 28.48 -5.65 -23.43
N VAL A 23 27.41 -6.29 -22.98
CA VAL A 23 26.17 -5.57 -22.65
C VAL A 23 26.37 -4.63 -21.47
N LEU A 24 27.13 -5.02 -20.45
CA LEU A 24 27.43 -4.14 -19.31
C LEU A 24 28.30 -2.94 -19.72
N GLN A 25 29.30 -3.13 -20.60
CA GLN A 25 30.09 -2.03 -21.14
C GLN A 25 29.23 -1.03 -21.94
N LEU A 26 28.38 -1.55 -22.84
CA LEU A 26 27.45 -0.70 -23.60
C LEU A 26 26.45 0.03 -22.70
N ALA A 27 26.01 -0.59 -21.59
CA ALA A 27 25.07 0.01 -20.65
C ALA A 27 25.66 1.23 -19.90
N ALA A 28 26.98 1.35 -19.82
CA ALA A 28 27.61 2.54 -19.26
C ALA A 28 27.28 3.79 -20.09
N ASP A 29 27.33 3.67 -21.42
CA ASP A 29 27.25 4.80 -22.32
C ASP A 29 25.90 4.95 -23.03
N PHE A 30 25.16 3.84 -23.21
CA PHE A 30 23.95 3.82 -24.04
C PHE A 30 22.69 3.47 -23.29
N PRO A 31 21.63 4.32 -23.31
CA PRO A 31 20.36 4.06 -22.63
C PRO A 31 19.64 2.78 -23.08
N PHE A 32 19.72 2.40 -24.36
CA PHE A 32 19.08 1.18 -24.86
C PHE A 32 19.68 -0.08 -24.22
N ALA A 33 21.00 -0.11 -23.99
CA ALA A 33 21.68 -1.23 -23.36
C ALA A 33 21.34 -1.31 -21.86
N ARG A 34 21.13 -0.17 -21.20
CA ARG A 34 20.62 -0.12 -19.81
C ARG A 34 19.26 -0.81 -19.68
N ALA A 35 18.37 -0.63 -20.65
CA ALA A 35 17.07 -1.30 -20.65
C ALA A 35 17.18 -2.83 -20.77
N LEU A 36 18.22 -3.35 -21.44
CA LEU A 36 18.47 -4.79 -21.51
C LEU A 36 18.95 -5.37 -20.19
N VAL A 37 19.74 -4.62 -19.43
CA VAL A 37 20.29 -5.04 -18.13
C VAL A 37 19.26 -4.82 -17.01
N ASN A 38 18.62 -3.65 -17.01
CA ASN A 38 17.64 -3.24 -16.00
C ASN A 38 16.23 -3.31 -16.59
N SER A 39 15.71 -4.51 -16.74
CA SER A 39 14.33 -4.69 -17.24
C SER A 39 13.27 -4.13 -16.29
N GLY A 40 13.64 -3.73 -15.06
CA GLY A 40 12.74 -3.22 -14.03
C GLY A 40 11.71 -4.24 -13.51
N ARG A 41 11.54 -5.34 -14.21
CA ARG A 41 10.46 -6.31 -13.99
C ARG A 41 10.67 -7.26 -12.80
N LEU A 42 11.89 -7.35 -12.27
CA LEU A 42 12.17 -8.20 -11.11
C LEU A 42 11.76 -7.55 -9.78
N SER A 43 11.58 -6.23 -9.81
CA SER A 43 11.20 -5.45 -8.63
C SER A 43 9.79 -4.86 -8.74
N THR A 44 9.04 -5.23 -9.79
CA THR A 44 7.66 -4.74 -9.93
C THR A 44 6.75 -5.59 -9.06
N ALA A 45 6.13 -4.95 -8.10
CA ALA A 45 5.14 -5.57 -7.25
C ALA A 45 3.93 -6.03 -8.10
N THR A 46 3.48 -7.26 -7.85
CA THR A 46 2.35 -7.84 -8.59
C THR A 46 1.04 -7.30 -8.03
N ILE A 47 0.17 -6.85 -8.92
CA ILE A 47 -1.22 -6.51 -8.56
C ILE A 47 -2.07 -7.76 -8.81
N HIS A 48 -2.71 -8.27 -7.78
CA HIS A 48 -3.64 -9.41 -7.84
C HIS A 48 -5.06 -8.89 -8.15
N ALA A 49 -5.26 -8.34 -9.35
CA ALA A 49 -6.50 -7.68 -9.75
C ALA A 49 -7.73 -8.60 -9.63
N ASP A 50 -7.57 -9.88 -10.00
CA ASP A 50 -8.65 -10.87 -9.96
C ASP A 50 -8.74 -11.63 -8.63
N SER A 51 -8.13 -11.11 -7.56
CA SER A 51 -8.15 -11.77 -6.25
C SER A 51 -9.57 -11.79 -5.68
N PRO A 52 -10.11 -12.96 -5.31
CA PRO A 52 -11.42 -13.04 -4.66
C PRO A 52 -11.44 -12.39 -3.27
N LEU A 53 -10.26 -12.09 -2.71
CA LEU A 53 -10.09 -11.43 -1.41
C LEU A 53 -10.15 -9.91 -1.49
N SER A 54 -10.25 -9.35 -2.70
CA SER A 54 -10.29 -7.91 -2.92
C SER A 54 -11.70 -7.47 -3.32
N SER A 55 -12.10 -6.30 -2.86
CA SER A 55 -13.36 -5.67 -3.24
C SER A 55 -13.07 -4.46 -4.11
N GLU A 56 -13.73 -4.38 -5.27
CA GLU A 56 -13.70 -3.18 -6.10
C GLU A 56 -14.79 -2.21 -5.63
N PHE A 57 -14.37 -0.95 -5.46
CA PHE A 57 -15.28 0.16 -5.24
C PHE A 57 -14.95 1.27 -6.23
N ASN A 58 -15.97 1.76 -6.91
CA ASN A 58 -15.85 2.78 -7.93
C ASN A 58 -15.57 4.17 -7.35
N GLY A 59 -15.13 5.10 -8.19
CA GLY A 59 -14.95 6.51 -7.84
C GLY A 59 -13.50 6.95 -7.68
N PHE A 60 -12.52 6.08 -7.97
CA PHE A 60 -11.11 6.45 -8.02
C PHE A 60 -10.63 6.59 -9.47
N ASP A 61 -9.86 7.64 -9.71
CA ASP A 61 -9.06 7.81 -10.91
C ASP A 61 -7.58 7.64 -10.51
N GLY A 62 -7.04 6.44 -10.72
CA GLY A 62 -5.69 6.07 -10.29
C GLY A 62 -5.59 5.55 -8.84
N GLY A 63 -4.44 5.79 -8.22
CA GLY A 63 -4.11 5.32 -6.87
C GLY A 63 -3.80 3.83 -6.77
N VAL A 64 -3.62 3.33 -5.54
CA VAL A 64 -3.33 1.92 -5.27
C VAL A 64 -4.59 1.10 -5.47
N LEU A 65 -4.54 0.13 -6.38
CA LEU A 65 -5.68 -0.74 -6.70
C LEU A 65 -5.90 -1.81 -5.63
N PRO A 66 -7.14 -2.28 -5.43
CA PRO A 66 -7.39 -3.52 -4.69
C PRO A 66 -6.60 -4.69 -5.29
N GLY A 67 -6.01 -5.51 -4.43
CA GLY A 67 -5.05 -6.55 -4.83
C GLY A 67 -3.63 -6.02 -5.09
N GLY A 68 -3.41 -4.71 -5.07
CA GLY A 68 -2.08 -4.10 -5.16
C GLY A 68 -1.39 -4.01 -3.80
N PRO A 69 -0.06 -4.13 -3.75
CA PRO A 69 0.70 -3.94 -2.52
C PRO A 69 0.73 -2.47 -2.11
N CYS A 70 0.76 -2.25 -0.80
CA CYS A 70 0.92 -0.92 -0.23
C CYS A 70 2.31 -0.36 -0.58
N PRO A 71 2.41 0.83 -1.18
CA PRO A 71 3.70 1.44 -1.48
C PRO A 71 4.39 1.91 -0.18
N ASN A 72 5.71 1.78 -0.14
CA ASN A 72 6.51 2.27 0.96
C ASN A 72 6.84 3.76 0.77
N LEU A 73 6.07 4.62 1.40
CA LEU A 73 6.14 6.07 1.23
C LEU A 73 6.60 6.75 2.51
N PRO A 74 7.31 7.89 2.42
CA PRO A 74 7.69 8.66 3.60
C PRO A 74 6.47 9.09 4.41
N ILE A 75 6.53 8.87 5.74
CA ILE A 75 5.49 9.29 6.67
C ILE A 75 6.09 9.43 8.06
N ALA A 76 5.52 10.29 8.89
CA ALA A 76 5.90 10.42 10.28
C ALA A 76 4.77 9.98 11.21
N ALA A 77 5.11 9.38 12.35
CA ALA A 77 4.12 9.06 13.36
C ALA A 77 3.79 10.28 14.21
N ASP A 78 2.51 10.48 14.47
CA ASP A 78 1.97 11.48 15.40
C ASP A 78 1.45 10.80 16.69
N TYR A 79 2.17 9.78 17.15
CA TYR A 79 1.92 9.05 18.39
C TYR A 79 3.22 8.40 18.89
N ALA A 80 3.26 8.06 20.18
CA ALA A 80 4.40 7.36 20.76
C ALA A 80 4.55 5.96 20.14
N SER A 81 5.72 5.68 19.59
CA SER A 81 6.06 4.39 18.99
C SER A 81 7.35 3.85 19.61
N ASN A 82 7.40 2.55 19.84
CA ASN A 82 8.58 1.85 20.36
C ASN A 82 9.67 1.63 19.30
N ARG A 83 9.39 1.99 18.05
CA ARG A 83 10.31 1.88 16.91
C ARG A 83 10.29 3.16 16.08
N PRO A 84 11.39 3.48 15.39
CA PRO A 84 11.39 4.59 14.44
C PRO A 84 10.35 4.33 13.33
N ILE A 85 9.59 5.36 12.97
CA ILE A 85 8.67 5.34 11.85
C ILE A 85 9.11 6.45 10.90
N GLY A 86 9.58 6.07 9.73
CA GLY A 86 9.98 6.97 8.65
C GLY A 86 9.24 6.67 7.35
N PHE A 87 8.65 5.47 7.27
CA PHE A 87 7.95 5.00 6.08
C PHE A 87 6.65 4.29 6.45
N LEU A 88 5.71 4.26 5.50
CA LEU A 88 4.38 3.68 5.72
C LEU A 88 4.42 2.19 6.10
N LEU A 89 5.33 1.40 5.50
CA LEU A 89 5.45 -0.02 5.84
C LEU A 89 6.02 -0.26 7.25
N ASP A 90 6.67 0.73 7.88
CA ASP A 90 7.09 0.63 9.28
C ASP A 90 5.89 0.59 10.23
N VAL A 91 4.76 1.15 9.80
CA VAL A 91 3.51 1.21 10.57
C VAL A 91 2.72 -0.08 10.45
N LEU A 92 2.73 -0.67 9.23
CA LEU A 92 1.91 -1.82 8.92
C LEU A 92 2.42 -3.07 9.64
N GLY A 93 1.52 -3.73 10.35
CA GLY A 93 1.78 -4.95 11.11
C GLY A 93 1.16 -6.19 10.48
N GLY A 94 1.10 -7.28 11.26
CA GLY A 94 0.53 -8.56 10.84
C GLY A 94 -1.00 -8.67 10.97
N GLY A 95 -1.72 -7.55 11.17
CA GLY A 95 -3.18 -7.48 11.25
C GLY A 95 -3.81 -6.71 10.11
N PHE A 96 -5.13 -6.62 10.10
CA PHE A 96 -5.84 -5.71 9.20
C PHE A 96 -5.66 -4.27 9.67
N GLN A 97 -5.42 -3.37 8.72
CA GLN A 97 -5.23 -1.95 8.99
C GLN A 97 -6.05 -1.09 8.05
N GLY A 98 -6.50 0.05 8.58
CA GLY A 98 -7.21 1.05 7.82
C GLY A 98 -6.40 2.34 7.74
N LEU A 99 -6.36 2.96 6.56
CA LEU A 99 -5.85 4.31 6.36
C LEU A 99 -7.03 5.23 6.06
N LEU A 100 -7.39 6.09 7.01
CA LEU A 100 -8.39 7.13 6.84
C LEU A 100 -7.67 8.44 6.50
N PHE A 101 -7.88 8.94 5.31
CA PHE A 101 -7.35 10.23 4.90
C PHE A 101 -8.31 11.34 5.35
N ALA A 102 -7.83 12.23 6.20
CA ALA A 102 -8.63 13.35 6.71
C ALA A 102 -7.73 14.56 6.97
N GLY A 103 -8.18 15.76 6.65
CA GLY A 103 -7.48 16.99 6.98
C GLY A 103 -7.43 17.21 8.49
N ASP A 104 -8.53 16.92 9.17
CA ASP A 104 -8.68 16.90 10.63
C ASP A 104 -9.68 15.78 10.99
N GLU A 105 -9.46 15.08 12.11
CA GLU A 105 -10.41 14.06 12.61
C GLU A 105 -11.80 14.68 12.90
N ALA A 106 -11.85 15.96 13.24
CA ALA A 106 -13.11 16.67 13.45
C ALA A 106 -13.99 16.77 12.19
N GLU A 107 -13.41 16.58 11.00
CA GLU A 107 -14.14 16.51 9.74
C GLU A 107 -14.81 15.14 9.52
N VAL A 108 -14.43 14.14 10.30
CA VAL A 108 -14.96 12.77 10.20
C VAL A 108 -16.26 12.67 11.00
N ALA A 109 -17.31 12.14 10.37
CA ALA A 109 -18.60 11.98 11.04
C ALA A 109 -18.47 11.15 12.33
N PRO A 110 -19.09 11.54 13.45
CA PRO A 110 -19.03 10.81 14.71
C PRO A 110 -19.45 9.33 14.59
N ALA A 111 -20.41 9.03 13.73
CA ALA A 111 -20.84 7.67 13.45
C ALA A 111 -19.73 6.82 12.81
N THR A 112 -18.95 7.41 11.89
CA THR A 112 -17.78 6.76 11.28
C THR A 112 -16.70 6.47 12.33
N ILE A 113 -16.40 7.42 13.20
CA ILE A 113 -15.46 7.24 14.30
C ILE A 113 -15.91 6.11 15.22
N ALA A 114 -17.18 6.07 15.60
CA ALA A 114 -17.74 5.03 16.46
C ALA A 114 -17.64 3.64 15.82
N ALA A 115 -17.95 3.52 14.53
CA ALA A 115 -17.85 2.27 13.78
C ALA A 115 -16.41 1.76 13.69
N LEU A 116 -15.45 2.63 13.35
CA LEU A 116 -14.02 2.27 13.27
C LEU A 116 -13.47 1.83 14.63
N ARG A 117 -13.88 2.48 15.72
CA ARG A 117 -13.52 2.06 17.08
C ARG A 117 -14.14 0.72 17.49
N SER A 118 -15.35 0.42 17.05
CA SER A 118 -15.98 -0.89 17.26
C SER A 118 -15.16 -1.99 16.55
N LEU A 119 -14.77 -1.75 15.31
CA LEU A 119 -13.99 -2.70 14.53
C LEU A 119 -12.57 -2.93 15.08
N ALA A 120 -11.98 -1.96 15.73
CA ALA A 120 -10.71 -2.15 16.43
C ALA A 120 -10.80 -3.16 17.62
N ARG A 121 -12.03 -3.45 18.09
CA ARG A 121 -12.33 -4.40 19.20
C ARG A 121 -13.03 -5.67 18.73
N ALA A 122 -13.25 -5.80 17.42
CA ALA A 122 -13.90 -6.97 16.83
C ALA A 122 -13.02 -8.23 16.95
N PRO A 123 -13.58 -9.44 16.80
CA PRO A 123 -12.81 -10.69 16.80
C PRO A 123 -11.67 -10.71 15.77
N VAL A 124 -11.85 -10.02 14.64
CA VAL A 124 -10.78 -9.70 13.68
C VAL A 124 -10.62 -8.18 13.72
N PRO A 125 -9.67 -7.67 14.50
CA PRO A 125 -9.52 -6.24 14.69
C PRO A 125 -8.97 -5.56 13.43
N VAL A 126 -9.48 -4.36 13.16
CA VAL A 126 -8.92 -3.45 12.16
C VAL A 126 -8.37 -2.24 12.87
N GLU A 127 -7.05 -2.09 12.87
CA GLU A 127 -6.39 -0.90 13.43
C GLU A 127 -6.44 0.22 12.39
N THR A 128 -7.09 1.34 12.73
CA THR A 128 -7.20 2.50 11.84
C THR A 128 -6.18 3.57 12.19
N PHE A 129 -5.51 4.09 11.17
CA PHE A 129 -4.63 5.26 11.24
C PHE A 129 -5.30 6.43 10.50
N VAL A 130 -5.19 7.62 11.06
CA VAL A 130 -5.60 8.86 10.38
C VAL A 130 -4.38 9.47 9.70
N VAL A 131 -4.44 9.60 8.38
CA VAL A 131 -3.39 10.22 7.55
C VAL A 131 -3.77 11.65 7.26
N SER A 132 -2.94 12.60 7.68
CA SER A 132 -3.15 14.03 7.50
C SER A 132 -1.84 14.74 7.15
N GLN A 133 -1.92 15.96 6.64
CA GLN A 133 -0.73 16.79 6.40
C GLN A 133 -0.21 17.49 7.66
N ARG A 134 -0.99 17.51 8.73
CA ARG A 134 -0.67 18.23 9.98
C ARG A 134 -0.60 17.26 11.15
N SER A 135 0.33 17.53 12.06
CA SER A 135 0.38 16.88 13.35
C SER A 135 -0.79 17.33 14.24
N GLY A 136 -1.23 16.45 15.14
CA GLY A 136 -2.36 16.73 16.03
C GLY A 136 -3.74 16.64 15.38
N ALA A 137 -3.83 16.19 14.14
CA ALA A 137 -5.08 16.03 13.41
C ALA A 137 -5.96 14.90 13.95
N SER A 138 -5.39 13.93 14.66
CA SER A 138 -6.13 12.82 15.25
C SER A 138 -6.03 12.84 16.79
N ARG A 139 -7.15 12.54 17.45
CA ARG A 139 -7.25 12.43 18.92
C ARG A 139 -7.63 11.04 19.40
N GLN A 140 -8.34 10.29 18.58
CA GLN A 140 -8.90 8.97 18.93
C GLN A 140 -8.21 7.82 18.23
N PHE A 141 -7.48 8.11 17.15
CA PHE A 141 -6.69 7.16 16.37
C PHE A 141 -5.23 7.56 16.37
N LYS A 142 -4.37 6.60 16.02
CA LYS A 142 -2.96 6.89 15.75
C LYS A 142 -2.85 7.78 14.51
N GLY A 143 -2.22 8.93 14.63
CA GLY A 143 -2.00 9.87 13.53
C GLY A 143 -0.76 9.52 12.72
N LEU A 144 -0.84 9.71 11.41
CA LEU A 144 0.27 9.65 10.49
C LEU A 144 0.37 10.97 9.73
N VAL A 145 1.54 11.58 9.73
CA VAL A 145 1.76 12.89 9.11
C VAL A 145 2.40 12.70 7.73
N ASP A 146 1.64 13.02 6.70
CA ASP A 146 2.05 13.09 5.30
C ASP A 146 2.27 14.56 4.91
N ALA A 147 3.34 15.17 5.44
CA ALA A 147 3.56 16.61 5.36
C ALA A 147 3.58 17.16 3.92
N GLU A 148 4.09 16.36 2.98
CA GLU A 148 4.22 16.74 1.57
C GLU A 148 3.03 16.26 0.71
N GLY A 149 2.08 15.52 1.28
CA GLY A 149 0.94 14.95 0.55
C GLY A 149 1.34 13.82 -0.42
N THR A 150 2.55 13.29 -0.27
CA THR A 150 3.08 12.23 -1.16
C THR A 150 2.28 10.95 -1.05
N THR A 151 1.90 10.57 0.18
CA THR A 151 1.09 9.39 0.45
C THR A 151 -0.32 9.57 -0.09
N ALA A 152 -0.98 10.69 0.21
CA ALA A 152 -2.31 10.99 -0.30
C ALA A 152 -2.35 11.00 -1.84
N LYS A 153 -1.34 11.58 -2.49
CA LYS A 153 -1.20 11.58 -3.96
C LYS A 153 -1.03 10.18 -4.53
N ALA A 154 -0.17 9.34 -3.96
CA ALA A 154 0.07 7.97 -4.43
C ALA A 154 -1.18 7.09 -4.29
N PHE A 155 -1.97 7.30 -3.25
CA PHE A 155 -3.26 6.63 -3.03
C PHE A 155 -4.42 7.28 -3.81
N ALA A 156 -4.21 8.38 -4.54
CA ALA A 156 -5.27 9.22 -5.12
C ALA A 156 -6.37 9.55 -4.08
N ALA A 157 -5.97 9.71 -2.82
CA ALA A 157 -6.86 9.92 -1.70
C ALA A 157 -7.22 11.40 -1.53
N GLN A 158 -8.42 11.65 -1.04
CA GLN A 158 -8.92 12.94 -0.59
C GLN A 158 -9.44 12.82 0.85
N SER A 159 -9.82 13.92 1.47
CA SER A 159 -10.51 13.86 2.76
C SER A 159 -11.76 12.99 2.68
N GLY A 160 -11.88 12.03 3.63
CA GLY A 160 -12.93 11.00 3.63
C GLY A 160 -12.59 9.70 2.88
N SER A 161 -11.44 9.62 2.20
CA SER A 161 -11.01 8.36 1.60
C SER A 161 -10.53 7.36 2.66
N TYR A 162 -10.86 6.08 2.45
CA TYR A 162 -10.43 4.99 3.33
C TYR A 162 -9.88 3.83 2.52
N TYR A 163 -8.79 3.24 3.01
CA TYR A 163 -8.16 2.06 2.45
C TYR A 163 -8.08 0.98 3.51
N LEU A 164 -8.58 -0.21 3.20
CA LEU A 164 -8.42 -1.41 4.03
C LEU A 164 -7.24 -2.22 3.53
N LEU A 165 -6.26 -2.45 4.39
CA LEU A 165 -5.06 -3.22 4.12
C LEU A 165 -5.12 -4.57 4.82
N ARG A 166 -4.72 -5.62 4.12
CA ARG A 166 -4.58 -6.98 4.63
C ARG A 166 -3.27 -7.15 5.42
N PRO A 167 -3.15 -8.23 6.23
CA PRO A 167 -1.93 -8.55 6.95
C PRO A 167 -0.68 -8.73 6.06
N ASP A 168 -0.87 -9.08 4.78
CA ASP A 168 0.18 -9.19 3.77
C ASP A 168 0.49 -7.86 3.06
N GLN A 169 -0.03 -6.75 3.60
CA GLN A 169 0.17 -5.38 3.11
C GLN A 169 -0.41 -5.10 1.72
N HIS A 170 -1.35 -5.92 1.25
CA HIS A 170 -2.12 -5.63 0.03
C HIS A 170 -3.42 -4.90 0.36
N VAL A 171 -3.84 -4.03 -0.56
CA VAL A 171 -5.14 -3.35 -0.46
C VAL A 171 -6.26 -4.37 -0.66
N ALA A 172 -7.11 -4.55 0.35
CA ALA A 172 -8.31 -5.37 0.25
C ALA A 172 -9.47 -4.60 -0.38
N ALA A 173 -9.62 -3.33 0.01
CA ALA A 173 -10.71 -2.48 -0.45
C ALA A 173 -10.32 -1.00 -0.30
N ARG A 174 -11.01 -0.14 -1.05
CA ARG A 174 -10.83 1.32 -0.97
C ARG A 174 -12.14 2.05 -1.22
N TRP A 175 -12.32 3.18 -0.56
CA TRP A 175 -13.50 4.04 -0.71
C TRP A 175 -13.05 5.48 -0.82
N ARG A 176 -13.56 6.21 -1.81
CA ARG A 176 -13.31 7.65 -1.96
C ARG A 176 -14.06 8.45 -0.89
N ASN A 177 -15.31 8.07 -0.66
CA ASN A 177 -16.15 8.57 0.42
C ASN A 177 -16.54 7.36 1.28
N PHE A 178 -15.89 7.22 2.41
CA PHE A 178 -16.02 6.03 3.24
C PHE A 178 -17.38 5.94 3.92
N ASP A 179 -18.07 4.82 3.70
CA ASP A 179 -19.26 4.40 4.43
C ASP A 179 -18.91 3.18 5.31
N PRO A 180 -18.99 3.33 6.64
CA PRO A 180 -18.67 2.24 7.57
C PRO A 180 -19.45 0.95 7.35
N SER A 181 -20.67 1.01 6.82
CA SER A 181 -21.50 -0.16 6.55
C SER A 181 -20.88 -1.12 5.53
N GLN A 182 -20.00 -0.60 4.68
CA GLN A 182 -19.31 -1.38 3.65
C GLN A 182 -18.06 -2.10 4.15
N LEU A 183 -17.58 -1.78 5.36
CA LEU A 183 -16.32 -2.32 5.85
C LEU A 183 -16.43 -3.78 6.28
N GLU A 184 -17.49 -4.17 6.97
CA GLU A 184 -17.70 -5.57 7.37
C GLU A 184 -17.80 -6.53 6.18
N PRO A 185 -18.57 -6.24 5.12
CA PRO A 185 -18.58 -7.07 3.92
C PRO A 185 -17.21 -7.19 3.25
N ALA A 186 -16.46 -6.09 3.17
CA ALA A 186 -15.12 -6.09 2.59
C ALA A 186 -14.13 -6.90 3.45
N LEU A 187 -14.22 -6.79 4.78
CA LEU A 187 -13.40 -7.57 5.70
C LEU A 187 -13.75 -9.07 5.61
N ALA A 188 -15.03 -9.42 5.54
CA ALA A 188 -15.48 -10.80 5.36
C ALA A 188 -14.91 -11.39 4.07
N ARG A 189 -14.98 -10.65 2.95
CA ARG A 189 -14.38 -11.04 1.69
C ARG A 189 -12.86 -11.21 1.79
N ALA A 190 -12.16 -10.28 2.42
CA ALA A 190 -10.71 -10.35 2.62
C ALA A 190 -10.27 -11.54 3.50
N LEU A 191 -11.19 -12.08 4.30
CA LEU A 191 -11.02 -13.31 5.09
C LEU A 191 -11.41 -14.59 4.32
N GLY A 192 -11.80 -14.48 3.05
CA GLY A 192 -12.25 -15.62 2.23
C GLY A 192 -13.64 -16.14 2.61
N LYS A 193 -14.44 -15.35 3.34
CA LYS A 193 -15.82 -15.72 3.63
C LYS A 193 -16.72 -15.36 2.44
N PRO A 194 -17.74 -16.19 2.14
CA PRO A 194 -18.71 -15.84 1.11
C PRO A 194 -19.40 -14.51 1.47
N ALA A 195 -19.69 -13.71 0.44
CA ALA A 195 -20.55 -12.54 0.63
C ALA A 195 -21.92 -13.01 1.13
N ALA A 196 -22.39 -12.43 2.21
CA ALA A 196 -23.71 -12.71 2.75
C ALA A 196 -24.81 -12.14 1.82
#